data_9aeb16d3075f560900fc94c7ff5d19df
#
_entry.id   9aeb16d3075f560900fc94c7ff5d19df
#
_cell.length_a   1.000
_cell.length_b   1.000
_cell.length_c   1.000
_cell.angle_alpha   90.00
_cell.angle_beta   90.00
_cell.angle_gamma   90.00
#
_symmetry.space_group_name_H-M   'P 1'
#
loop_
_entity.id
_entity.type
_entity.pdbx_description
1 polymer ?
#
loop_
_entity_poly.entity_id
_entity_poly.type
_entity_poly.pdbx_seq_one_letter_code
_entity_poly.pdbx_strand_id
1 'polypeptide(L)' 'MAFTATEEKLIKMYVDLVRAGRRTLDSIPSKYREEVENRVIEKDMAVIKAAE' A
#
# COMPACT_ATOMS: atom_id res chain seq x y z
N MET A 1 -13.96 -6.50 -4.49
CA MET A 1 -14.86 -5.73 -3.63
C MET A 1 -14.18 -4.47 -3.15
N ALA A 2 -14.92 -3.41 -3.18
CA ALA A 2 -14.39 -2.12 -2.75
C ALA A 2 -14.40 -2.00 -1.24
N PHE A 3 -13.40 -1.34 -0.71
CA PHE A 3 -13.38 -0.98 0.70
C PHE A 3 -14.22 0.28 0.89
N THR A 4 -14.64 0.51 2.13
CA THR A 4 -15.39 1.73 2.44
C THR A 4 -14.46 2.95 2.30
N ALA A 5 -15.05 4.15 2.28
CA ALA A 5 -14.24 5.36 2.19
C ALA A 5 -13.25 5.47 3.34
N THR A 6 -13.68 5.10 4.55
CA THR A 6 -12.80 5.11 5.71
C THR A 6 -11.66 4.12 5.54
N GLU A 7 -11.97 2.92 5.04
CA GLU A 7 -10.95 1.90 4.83
C GLU A 7 -9.97 2.32 3.74
N GLU A 8 -10.46 2.98 2.71
CA GLU A 8 -9.59 3.49 1.66
C GLU A 8 -8.56 4.47 2.23
N LYS A 9 -9.00 5.34 3.12
CA LYS A 9 -8.09 6.30 3.76
C LYS A 9 -7.05 5.58 4.60
N LEU A 10 -7.48 4.55 5.33
CA LEU A 10 -6.55 3.75 6.14
C LEU A 10 -5.51 3.07 5.25
N ILE A 11 -5.96 2.50 4.14
CA ILE A 11 -5.06 1.81 3.23
C ILE A 11 -4.03 2.78 2.66
N LYS A 12 -4.46 3.97 2.27
CA LYS A 12 -3.55 4.99 1.77
C LYS A 12 -2.50 5.35 2.82
N MET A 13 -2.94 5.50 4.06
CA MET A 13 -2.03 5.81 5.15
C MET A 13 -1.00 4.71 5.33
N TYR A 14 -1.45 3.45 5.31
CA TYR A 14 -0.54 2.33 5.43
C TYR A 14 0.46 2.28 4.29
N VAL A 15 0.00 2.52 3.07
CA VAL A 15 0.90 2.54 1.92
C VAL A 15 2.00 3.59 2.12
N ASP A 16 1.62 4.78 2.54
CA ASP A 16 2.59 5.84 2.79
C ASP A 16 3.58 5.43 3.88
N LEU A 17 3.09 4.84 4.95
CA LEU A 17 3.96 4.44 6.07
C LEU A 17 4.93 3.33 5.65
N VAL A 18 4.45 2.38 4.86
CA VAL A 18 5.31 1.31 4.39
C VAL A 18 6.36 1.85 3.44
N ARG A 19 5.99 2.72 2.54
CA ARG A 19 6.93 3.29 1.58
C ARG A 19 7.95 4.19 2.25
N ALA A 20 7.55 4.83 3.35
CA ALA A 20 8.47 5.67 4.11
C ALA A 20 9.38 4.85 5.03
N GLY A 21 9.16 3.55 5.10
CA GLY A 21 9.95 2.68 5.97
C GLY A 21 9.59 2.78 7.44
N ARG A 22 8.42 3.35 7.74
CA ARG A 22 7.97 3.52 9.11
C ARG A 22 7.17 2.32 9.62
N ARG A 23 6.66 1.51 8.69
CA ARG A 23 5.91 0.32 9.02
C ARG A 23 6.27 -0.80 8.08
N THR A 24 6.14 -2.03 8.56
CA THR A 24 6.32 -3.21 7.73
C THR A 24 4.95 -3.76 7.36
N LEU A 25 4.91 -4.53 6.27
CA LEU A 25 3.68 -5.17 5.86
C LEU A 25 3.13 -6.09 6.94
N ASP A 26 4.01 -6.72 7.70
CA ASP A 26 3.61 -7.64 8.77
C ASP A 26 2.82 -6.93 9.87
N SER A 27 3.06 -5.64 10.06
CA SER A 27 2.37 -4.88 11.11
C SER A 27 0.98 -4.43 10.69
N ILE A 28 0.61 -4.65 9.44
CA ILE A 28 -0.69 -4.24 8.92
C ILE A 28 -1.68 -5.39 9.10
N PRO A 29 -2.93 -5.09 9.49
CA PRO A 29 -3.94 -6.15 9.60
C PRO A 29 -4.04 -6.94 8.31
N SER A 30 -4.17 -8.26 8.40
CA SER A 30 -4.21 -9.10 7.22
C SER A 30 -5.32 -8.70 6.25
N LYS A 31 -6.37 -8.11 6.77
CA LYS A 31 -7.49 -7.64 5.95
C LYS A 31 -7.05 -6.63 4.90
N TYR A 32 -6.08 -5.78 5.23
CA TYR A 32 -5.62 -4.73 4.33
C TYR A 32 -4.24 -5.02 3.75
N ARG A 33 -3.56 -6.02 4.26
CA ARG A 33 -2.17 -6.28 3.88
C ARG A 33 -2.01 -6.50 2.39
N GLU A 34 -2.86 -7.33 1.83
CA GLU A 34 -2.78 -7.66 0.42
C GLU A 34 -2.99 -6.41 -0.45
N GLU A 35 -3.98 -5.61 -0.09
CA GLU A 35 -4.25 -4.41 -0.85
C GLU A 35 -3.11 -3.41 -0.74
N VAL A 36 -2.56 -3.24 0.46
CA VAL A 36 -1.43 -2.34 0.67
C VAL A 36 -0.23 -2.82 -0.13
N GLU A 37 0.04 -4.12 -0.08
CA GLU A 37 1.14 -4.70 -0.83
C GLU A 37 0.98 -4.45 -2.33
N ASN A 38 -0.20 -4.69 -2.85
CA ASN A 38 -0.46 -4.47 -4.26
C ASN A 38 -0.24 -3.02 -4.67
N ARG A 39 -0.68 -2.09 -3.84
CA ARG A 39 -0.51 -0.67 -4.15
C ARG A 39 0.94 -0.24 -4.08
N VAL A 40 1.68 -0.78 -3.14
CA VAL A 40 3.11 -0.45 -3.03
C VAL A 40 3.86 -0.98 -4.24
N ILE A 41 3.61 -2.23 -4.60
CA ILE A 41 4.26 -2.85 -5.76
C ILE A 41 3.88 -2.11 -7.03
N GLU A 42 2.63 -1.76 -7.18
CA GLU A 42 2.16 -1.06 -8.36
C GLU A 42 2.88 0.27 -8.56
N LYS A 43 3.04 1.03 -7.47
CA LYS A 43 3.74 2.30 -7.55
C LYS A 43 5.21 2.11 -7.86
N ASP A 44 5.83 1.10 -7.26
CA ASP A 44 7.24 0.82 -7.54
C ASP A 44 7.43 0.40 -9.00
N MET A 45 6.53 -0.41 -9.51
CA MET A 45 6.60 -0.85 -10.89
C MET A 45 6.42 0.33 -11.85
N ALA A 46 5.55 1.27 -11.50
CA ALA A 46 5.35 2.46 -12.33
C ALA A 46 6.63 3.29 -12.39
N VAL A 47 7.33 3.41 -11.28
CA VAL A 47 8.61 4.13 -11.23
C VAL A 47 9.64 3.41 -12.09
N ILE A 48 9.71 2.09 -11.98
CA ILE A 48 10.66 1.31 -12.76
C ILE A 48 10.38 1.47 -14.25
N LYS A 49 9.12 1.41 -14.64
CA LYS A 49 8.75 1.58 -16.04
C LYS A 49 9.12 2.96 -16.55
N ALA A 50 8.93 3.98 -15.70
CA ALA A 50 9.28 5.33 -16.10
C ALA A 50 10.77 5.49 -16.30
N ALA A 51 11.56 4.73 -15.55
CA ALA A 51 13.02 4.78 -15.67
C ALA A 51 13.52 4.08 -16.92
N GLU A 52 12.74 3.15 -17.42
CA GLU A 52 13.13 2.46 -18.65
C GLU A 52 12.83 3.29 -19.88
#